data_571fa9ad10325f6e5fa25806c2484eb6
#
_entry.id   571fa9ad10325f6e5fa25806c2484eb6
#
_cell.length_a   1.000
_cell.length_b   1.000
_cell.length_c   1.000
_cell.angle_alpha   90.00
_cell.angle_beta   90.00
_cell.angle_gamma   90.00
#
_symmetry.space_group_name_H-M   'P 1'
#
loop_
_entity.id
_entity.type
_entity.pdbx_description
1 polymer ?
#
loop_
_entity_poly.entity_id
_entity_poly.type
_entity_poly.pdbx_seq_one_letter_code
_entity_poly.pdbx_strand_id
1 'polypeptide(L)'
;QERINTTVTSLLGLVGIAADPIKSREHILLSTILSTAWRAGRGIDLEGLIQGVQTPPVEKVGVLDLESFYPSKDRFELVMRLNNMLAAPGFSTWLEGEAMDIGAFLHGADGKPRMSIFSIAHLTDAERMFFVSLLLTQVLGWMRAQSGTTSLRAILYMDEIFGFFPPVANPPSKPPLLSLLKQARAFGLGVVLTTQNPADLDYKGLSNAGTWFIGRLQAERDKARLLEGLEGAAAGGEIKFDRQRMEQTIAGLERRVFVMNNVHDD
;
A
#
# COMPACT_ATOMS: atom_id res chain seq x y z
N GLN A 1 -15.01 -0.55 -2.10
CA GLN A 1 -14.77 0.91 -2.12
C GLN A 1 -13.28 1.22 -1.88
N GLU A 2 -12.64 0.57 -0.90
CA GLU A 2 -11.20 0.73 -0.61
C GLU A 2 -10.32 0.54 -1.85
N ARG A 3 -10.57 -0.53 -2.63
CA ARG A 3 -9.84 -0.79 -3.88
C ARG A 3 -9.99 0.34 -4.88
N ILE A 4 -11.20 0.87 -5.09
CA ILE A 4 -11.44 1.99 -5.99
C ILE A 4 -10.67 3.22 -5.53
N ASN A 5 -10.80 3.59 -4.25
CA ASN A 5 -10.13 4.76 -3.69
C ASN A 5 -8.60 4.68 -3.85
N THR A 6 -8.00 3.54 -3.51
CA THR A 6 -6.54 3.37 -3.65
C THR A 6 -6.11 3.43 -5.11
N THR A 7 -6.83 2.75 -6.02
CA THR A 7 -6.52 2.78 -7.45
C THR A 7 -6.59 4.20 -8.01
N VAL A 8 -7.66 4.93 -7.71
CA VAL A 8 -7.85 6.31 -8.21
C VAL A 8 -6.83 7.28 -7.61
N THR A 9 -6.59 7.21 -6.29
CA THR A 9 -5.58 8.06 -5.64
C THR A 9 -4.20 7.81 -6.22
N SER A 10 -3.83 6.54 -6.44
CA SER A 10 -2.53 6.18 -7.01
C SER A 10 -2.39 6.66 -8.46
N LEU A 11 -3.44 6.49 -9.27
CA LEU A 11 -3.45 6.95 -10.66
C LEU A 11 -3.34 8.47 -10.76
N LEU A 12 -4.10 9.21 -9.96
CA LEU A 12 -4.03 10.67 -9.91
C LEU A 12 -2.65 11.15 -9.43
N GLY A 13 -2.07 10.47 -8.43
CA GLY A 13 -0.71 10.75 -7.98
C GLY A 13 0.33 10.57 -9.09
N LEU A 14 0.18 9.56 -9.94
CA LEU A 14 1.09 9.30 -11.06
C LEU A 14 1.06 10.44 -12.11
N VAL A 15 -0.09 11.10 -12.29
CA VAL A 15 -0.22 12.28 -13.17
C VAL A 15 -0.04 13.62 -12.45
N GLY A 16 0.50 13.58 -11.23
CA GLY A 16 0.85 14.78 -10.45
C GLY A 16 -0.34 15.50 -9.82
N ILE A 17 -1.46 14.80 -9.59
CA ILE A 17 -2.65 15.33 -8.94
C ILE A 17 -2.75 14.77 -7.52
N ALA A 18 -2.54 15.62 -6.51
CA ALA A 18 -2.81 15.28 -5.11
C ALA A 18 -4.33 15.35 -4.86
N ALA A 19 -5.00 14.21 -4.83
CA ALA A 19 -6.45 14.15 -4.77
C ALA A 19 -6.95 13.57 -3.43
N ASP A 20 -7.92 14.27 -2.83
CA ASP A 20 -8.67 13.79 -1.67
C ASP A 20 -9.92 13.02 -2.14
N PRO A 21 -10.18 11.81 -1.61
CA PRO A 21 -11.31 10.97 -2.04
C PRO A 21 -12.69 11.59 -1.89
N ILE A 22 -12.84 12.58 -1.03
CA ILE A 22 -14.13 13.20 -0.72
C ILE A 22 -14.27 14.59 -1.34
N LYS A 23 -13.14 15.29 -1.54
CA LYS A 23 -13.15 16.71 -1.94
C LYS A 23 -12.80 16.93 -3.41
N SER A 24 -11.98 16.07 -4.00
CA SER A 24 -11.47 16.29 -5.36
C SER A 24 -12.46 15.76 -6.42
N ARG A 25 -12.88 16.65 -7.32
CA ARG A 25 -13.80 16.31 -8.44
C ARG A 25 -13.24 15.20 -9.30
N GLU A 26 -11.94 15.24 -9.58
CA GLU A 26 -11.21 14.23 -10.34
C GLU A 26 -11.36 12.84 -9.70
N HIS A 27 -11.13 12.77 -8.39
CA HIS A 27 -11.23 11.52 -7.64
C HIS A 27 -12.66 10.99 -7.62
N ILE A 28 -13.63 11.86 -7.36
CA ILE A 28 -15.06 11.49 -7.30
C ILE A 28 -15.53 10.98 -8.66
N LEU A 29 -15.18 11.66 -9.76
CA LEU A 29 -15.59 11.24 -11.12
C LEU A 29 -14.96 9.90 -11.50
N LEU A 30 -13.64 9.73 -11.36
CA LEU A 30 -12.97 8.47 -11.67
C LEU A 30 -13.49 7.31 -10.82
N SER A 31 -13.73 7.53 -9.54
CA SER A 31 -14.32 6.53 -8.64
C SER A 31 -15.74 6.15 -9.08
N THR A 32 -16.53 7.09 -9.57
CA THR A 32 -17.87 6.85 -10.08
C THR A 32 -17.83 6.00 -11.34
N ILE A 33 -16.94 6.32 -12.28
CA ILE A 33 -16.76 5.56 -13.53
C ILE A 33 -16.36 4.12 -13.22
N LEU A 34 -15.31 3.91 -12.39
CA LEU A 34 -14.86 2.58 -11.98
C LEU A 34 -15.95 1.80 -11.25
N SER A 35 -16.65 2.44 -10.31
CA SER A 35 -17.73 1.81 -9.56
C SER A 35 -18.88 1.36 -10.48
N THR A 36 -19.24 2.18 -11.47
CA THR A 36 -20.28 1.85 -12.44
C THR A 36 -19.87 0.68 -13.32
N ALA A 37 -18.65 0.66 -13.84
CA ALA A 37 -18.15 -0.43 -14.65
C ALA A 37 -18.09 -1.75 -13.87
N TRP A 38 -17.52 -1.75 -12.67
CA TRP A 38 -17.35 -2.95 -11.86
C TRP A 38 -18.67 -3.51 -11.32
N ARG A 39 -19.65 -2.66 -10.99
CA ARG A 39 -21.01 -3.11 -10.63
C ARG A 39 -21.71 -3.79 -11.79
N ALA A 40 -21.42 -3.38 -13.02
CA ALA A 40 -21.92 -4.01 -14.23
C ALA A 40 -21.11 -5.27 -14.64
N GLY A 41 -20.16 -5.72 -13.80
CA GLY A 41 -19.30 -6.88 -14.08
C GLY A 41 -18.30 -6.64 -15.23
N ARG A 42 -18.05 -5.39 -15.60
CA ARG A 42 -17.14 -5.04 -16.71
C ARG A 42 -15.79 -4.59 -16.19
N GLY A 43 -14.72 -5.13 -16.76
CA GLY A 43 -13.38 -4.53 -16.65
C GLY A 43 -13.36 -3.19 -17.40
N ILE A 44 -12.49 -2.29 -16.97
CA ILE A 44 -12.19 -1.06 -17.67
C ILE A 44 -10.67 -0.87 -17.67
N ASP A 45 -10.10 -0.68 -18.83
CA ASP A 45 -8.69 -0.33 -19.01
C ASP A 45 -8.47 1.19 -18.93
N LEU A 46 -7.24 1.61 -19.09
CA LEU A 46 -6.89 3.03 -18.98
C LEU A 46 -7.51 3.85 -20.13
N GLU A 47 -7.57 3.28 -21.34
CA GLU A 47 -8.20 3.93 -22.47
C GLU A 47 -9.70 4.15 -22.23
N GLY A 48 -10.40 3.10 -21.81
CA GLY A 48 -11.82 3.18 -21.46
C GLY A 48 -12.08 4.14 -20.28
N LEU A 49 -11.15 4.23 -19.34
CA LEU A 49 -11.24 5.19 -18.24
C LEU A 49 -11.12 6.64 -18.75
N ILE A 50 -10.16 6.92 -19.64
CA ILE A 50 -9.98 8.24 -20.27
C ILE A 50 -11.23 8.62 -21.08
N GLN A 51 -11.76 7.71 -21.88
CA GLN A 51 -13.02 7.90 -22.60
C GLN A 51 -14.18 8.15 -21.64
N GLY A 52 -14.23 7.42 -20.53
CA GLY A 52 -15.23 7.62 -19.48
C GLY A 52 -15.13 8.98 -18.79
N VAL A 53 -13.96 9.61 -18.70
CA VAL A 53 -13.82 11.01 -18.23
C VAL A 53 -14.34 11.99 -19.27
N GLN A 54 -14.06 11.75 -20.54
CA GLN A 54 -14.51 12.60 -21.63
C GLN A 54 -16.03 12.53 -21.79
N THR A 55 -16.58 11.31 -21.78
CA THR A 55 -18.01 11.03 -21.90
C THR A 55 -18.46 10.16 -20.72
N PRO A 56 -18.72 10.76 -19.55
CA PRO A 56 -19.05 10.00 -18.35
C PRO A 56 -20.35 9.19 -18.48
N PRO A 57 -20.38 7.97 -17.91
CA PRO A 57 -21.57 7.10 -17.97
C PRO A 57 -22.67 7.51 -16.97
N VAL A 58 -22.61 8.74 -16.47
CA VAL A 58 -23.56 9.28 -15.49
C VAL A 58 -23.90 10.72 -15.84
N GLU A 59 -25.16 11.09 -15.67
CA GLU A 59 -25.66 12.46 -15.88
C GLU A 59 -25.54 13.32 -14.61
N LYS A 60 -25.45 12.67 -13.44
CA LYS A 60 -25.38 13.35 -12.14
C LYS A 60 -24.30 12.74 -11.26
N VAL A 61 -23.72 13.58 -10.42
CA VAL A 61 -22.81 13.20 -9.32
C VAL A 61 -23.39 13.73 -8.01
N GLY A 62 -23.80 12.82 -7.14
CA GLY A 62 -24.64 13.20 -5.98
C GLY A 62 -25.97 13.77 -6.43
N VAL A 63 -26.26 15.02 -6.05
CA VAL A 63 -27.47 15.76 -6.39
C VAL A 63 -27.29 16.74 -7.55
N LEU A 64 -26.06 17.00 -7.95
CA LEU A 64 -25.73 17.96 -9.00
C LEU A 64 -25.66 17.27 -10.37
N ASP A 65 -26.06 18.00 -11.43
CA ASP A 65 -25.78 17.59 -12.78
C ASP A 65 -24.26 17.63 -13.04
N LEU A 66 -23.82 16.79 -13.95
CA LEU A 66 -22.40 16.58 -14.21
C LEU A 66 -21.68 17.86 -14.65
N GLU A 67 -22.31 18.68 -15.49
CA GLU A 67 -21.68 19.91 -15.99
C GLU A 67 -21.54 20.98 -14.89
N SER A 68 -22.47 21.05 -13.94
CA SER A 68 -22.34 21.90 -12.76
C SER A 68 -21.30 21.39 -11.77
N PHE A 69 -21.16 20.07 -11.62
CA PHE A 69 -20.20 19.47 -10.70
C PHE A 69 -18.78 19.54 -11.26
N TYR A 70 -18.60 19.12 -12.51
CA TYR A 70 -17.29 19.07 -13.18
C TYR A 70 -17.45 19.36 -14.67
N PRO A 71 -17.35 20.66 -15.08
CA PRO A 71 -17.54 21.08 -16.46
C PRO A 71 -16.68 20.33 -17.46
N SER A 72 -17.20 20.12 -18.68
CA SER A 72 -16.51 19.39 -19.75
C SER A 72 -15.14 19.98 -20.11
N LYS A 73 -15.01 21.32 -20.05
CA LYS A 73 -13.73 22.01 -20.25
C LYS A 73 -12.69 21.59 -19.21
N ASP A 74 -13.07 21.52 -17.95
CA ASP A 74 -12.15 21.16 -16.85
C ASP A 74 -11.86 19.64 -16.88
N ARG A 75 -12.84 18.80 -17.26
CA ARG A 75 -12.63 17.36 -17.47
C ARG A 75 -11.61 17.08 -18.55
N PHE A 76 -11.59 17.93 -19.60
CA PHE A 76 -10.63 17.79 -20.68
C PHE A 76 -9.18 17.97 -20.21
N GLU A 77 -8.91 18.77 -19.20
CA GLU A 77 -7.57 18.87 -18.60
C GLU A 77 -7.13 17.55 -17.97
N LEU A 78 -8.03 16.86 -17.27
CA LEU A 78 -7.75 15.53 -16.73
C LEU A 78 -7.53 14.50 -17.86
N VAL A 79 -8.37 14.54 -18.89
CA VAL A 79 -8.20 13.70 -20.09
C VAL A 79 -6.80 13.89 -20.69
N MET A 80 -6.37 15.15 -20.87
CA MET A 80 -5.05 15.45 -21.44
C MET A 80 -3.90 14.93 -20.55
N ARG A 81 -4.00 15.07 -19.22
CA ARG A 81 -2.97 14.54 -18.30
C ARG A 81 -2.85 13.02 -18.37
N LEU A 82 -3.98 12.32 -18.34
CA LEU A 82 -4.02 10.86 -18.44
C LEU A 82 -3.55 10.38 -19.82
N ASN A 83 -3.97 11.06 -20.90
CA ASN A 83 -3.54 10.75 -22.26
C ASN A 83 -2.03 10.98 -22.45
N ASN A 84 -1.48 12.07 -21.93
CA ASN A 84 -0.05 12.34 -22.02
C ASN A 84 0.78 11.27 -21.30
N MET A 85 0.30 10.79 -20.17
CA MET A 85 0.92 9.66 -19.47
C MET A 85 0.88 8.40 -20.35
N LEU A 86 -0.28 8.06 -20.92
CA LEU A 86 -0.46 6.89 -21.78
C LEU A 86 0.40 6.99 -23.07
N ALA A 87 0.53 8.19 -23.62
CA ALA A 87 1.32 8.44 -24.83
C ALA A 87 2.83 8.55 -24.57
N ALA A 88 3.27 8.63 -23.32
CA ALA A 88 4.69 8.72 -22.98
C ALA A 88 5.41 7.41 -23.36
N PRO A 89 6.56 7.47 -24.10
CA PRO A 89 7.24 6.28 -24.60
C PRO A 89 7.61 5.26 -23.51
N GLY A 90 7.92 5.72 -22.29
CA GLY A 90 8.24 4.86 -21.16
C GLY A 90 7.03 4.17 -20.52
N PHE A 91 5.81 4.66 -20.79
CA PHE A 91 4.61 4.11 -20.15
C PHE A 91 4.09 2.85 -20.84
N SER A 92 4.45 2.60 -22.10
CA SER A 92 4.07 1.36 -22.80
C SER A 92 4.50 0.10 -22.06
N THR A 93 5.64 0.14 -21.38
CA THR A 93 6.14 -0.96 -20.55
C THR A 93 5.18 -1.38 -19.42
N TRP A 94 4.35 -0.45 -18.93
CA TRP A 94 3.33 -0.74 -17.92
C TRP A 94 2.11 -1.49 -18.45
N LEU A 95 1.93 -1.46 -19.77
CA LEU A 95 0.83 -2.13 -20.47
C LEU A 95 1.23 -3.52 -21.00
N GLU A 96 2.51 -3.88 -20.87
CA GLU A 96 3.08 -5.13 -21.33
C GLU A 96 3.40 -6.06 -20.14
N GLY A 97 3.52 -7.37 -20.40
CA GLY A 97 3.90 -8.36 -19.40
C GLY A 97 2.72 -9.10 -18.77
N GLU A 98 3.01 -9.77 -17.65
CA GLU A 98 2.02 -10.56 -16.92
C GLU A 98 1.06 -9.65 -16.14
N ALA A 99 -0.23 -10.00 -16.16
CA ALA A 99 -1.23 -9.31 -15.34
C ALA A 99 -0.91 -9.45 -13.85
N MET A 100 -1.26 -8.44 -13.04
CA MET A 100 -1.06 -8.46 -11.60
C MET A 100 -2.07 -9.42 -10.92
N ASP A 101 -1.82 -10.72 -11.06
CA ASP A 101 -2.58 -11.81 -10.43
C ASP A 101 -1.76 -12.39 -9.27
N ILE A 102 -2.21 -12.12 -8.04
CA ILE A 102 -1.50 -12.57 -6.83
C ILE A 102 -1.48 -14.10 -6.72
N GLY A 103 -2.53 -14.77 -7.17
CA GLY A 103 -2.57 -16.24 -7.21
C GLY A 103 -1.46 -16.82 -8.09
N ALA A 104 -1.30 -16.26 -9.28
CA ALA A 104 -0.25 -16.66 -10.23
C ALA A 104 1.15 -16.28 -9.75
N PHE A 105 1.30 -15.22 -8.97
CA PHE A 105 2.58 -14.85 -8.36
C PHE A 105 3.00 -15.79 -7.24
N LEU A 106 2.05 -16.44 -6.57
CA LEU A 106 2.32 -17.33 -5.44
C LEU A 106 2.42 -18.81 -5.86
N HIS A 107 1.77 -19.20 -6.96
CA HIS A 107 1.76 -20.58 -7.43
C HIS A 107 1.93 -20.64 -8.94
N GLY A 108 2.77 -21.54 -9.40
CA GLY A 108 2.90 -21.85 -10.82
C GLY A 108 1.69 -22.61 -11.37
N ALA A 109 1.59 -22.70 -12.70
CA ALA A 109 0.55 -23.51 -13.37
C ALA A 109 0.61 -25.00 -12.99
N ASP A 110 1.76 -25.48 -12.51
CA ASP A 110 1.99 -26.83 -11.99
C ASP A 110 1.59 -26.98 -10.50
N GLY A 111 1.02 -25.93 -9.90
CA GLY A 111 0.59 -25.90 -8.51
C GLY A 111 1.72 -25.74 -7.48
N LYS A 112 2.98 -25.61 -7.91
CA LYS A 112 4.11 -25.40 -7.00
C LYS A 112 4.19 -23.98 -6.49
N PRO A 113 4.69 -23.78 -5.26
CA PRO A 113 4.96 -22.43 -4.74
C PRO A 113 5.93 -21.66 -5.64
N ARG A 114 5.66 -20.39 -5.84
CA ARG A 114 6.55 -19.44 -6.56
C ARG A 114 7.06 -18.38 -5.62
N MET A 115 8.28 -17.91 -5.91
CA MET A 115 8.82 -16.68 -5.37
C MET A 115 8.82 -15.64 -6.50
N SER A 116 8.03 -14.59 -6.35
CA SER A 116 7.97 -13.48 -7.29
C SER A 116 8.73 -12.29 -6.71
N ILE A 117 9.71 -11.76 -7.46
CA ILE A 117 10.57 -10.66 -7.03
C ILE A 117 10.29 -9.45 -7.92
N PHE A 118 9.89 -8.34 -7.29
CA PHE A 118 9.63 -7.07 -7.95
C PHE A 118 10.77 -6.09 -7.65
N SER A 119 11.61 -5.82 -8.66
CA SER A 119 12.65 -4.80 -8.55
C SER A 119 12.12 -3.47 -9.08
N ILE A 120 11.99 -2.48 -8.20
CA ILE A 120 11.41 -1.16 -8.50
C ILE A 120 12.44 -0.02 -8.35
N ALA A 121 13.72 -0.34 -8.21
CA ALA A 121 14.77 0.66 -7.97
C ALA A 121 14.95 1.64 -9.15
N HIS A 122 14.60 1.23 -10.36
CA HIS A 122 14.70 2.04 -11.59
C HIS A 122 13.51 2.99 -11.78
N LEU A 123 12.42 2.82 -11.02
CA LEU A 123 11.22 3.64 -11.13
C LEU A 123 11.39 4.97 -10.40
N THR A 124 10.70 6.00 -10.85
CA THR A 124 10.56 7.27 -10.13
C THR A 124 9.76 7.08 -8.83
N ASP A 125 9.81 8.04 -7.91
CA ASP A 125 9.07 7.96 -6.64
C ASP A 125 7.55 7.84 -6.85
N ALA A 126 7.01 8.55 -7.84
CA ALA A 126 5.58 8.47 -8.18
C ALA A 126 5.21 7.08 -8.73
N GLU A 127 6.02 6.52 -9.61
CA GLU A 127 5.82 5.18 -10.17
C GLU A 127 5.98 4.09 -9.11
N ARG A 128 6.98 4.21 -8.25
CA ARG A 128 7.14 3.29 -7.10
C ARG A 128 5.92 3.31 -6.19
N MET A 129 5.42 4.50 -5.84
CA MET A 129 4.24 4.68 -5.01
C MET A 129 3.00 4.06 -5.68
N PHE A 130 2.81 4.31 -6.98
CA PHE A 130 1.73 3.73 -7.77
C PHE A 130 1.77 2.20 -7.75
N PHE A 131 2.92 1.61 -8.12
CA PHE A 131 3.09 0.16 -8.19
C PHE A 131 2.86 -0.50 -6.82
N VAL A 132 3.53 -0.02 -5.78
CA VAL A 132 3.43 -0.60 -4.43
C VAL A 132 2.01 -0.49 -3.88
N SER A 133 1.34 0.64 -4.07
CA SER A 133 -0.04 0.81 -3.62
C SER A 133 -1.00 -0.14 -4.32
N LEU A 134 -0.82 -0.33 -5.62
CA LEU A 134 -1.62 -1.26 -6.42
C LEU A 134 -1.36 -2.70 -5.99
N LEU A 135 -0.10 -3.11 -5.87
CA LEU A 135 0.31 -4.45 -5.42
C LEU A 135 -0.28 -4.78 -4.03
N LEU A 136 -0.10 -3.88 -3.05
CA LEU A 136 -0.63 -4.06 -1.70
C LEU A 136 -2.17 -4.20 -1.68
N THR A 137 -2.85 -3.43 -2.54
CA THR A 137 -4.31 -3.51 -2.67
C THR A 137 -4.76 -4.82 -3.29
N GLN A 138 -4.03 -5.33 -4.29
CA GLN A 138 -4.32 -6.64 -4.88
C GLN A 138 -4.03 -7.78 -3.91
N VAL A 139 -2.91 -7.72 -3.16
CA VAL A 139 -2.60 -8.69 -2.09
C VAL A 139 -3.69 -8.71 -1.04
N LEU A 140 -4.16 -7.54 -0.59
CA LEU A 140 -5.24 -7.42 0.39
C LEU A 140 -6.56 -8.02 -0.16
N GLY A 141 -6.89 -7.76 -1.42
CA GLY A 141 -8.05 -8.33 -2.09
C GLY A 141 -7.97 -9.86 -2.21
N TRP A 142 -6.81 -10.37 -2.65
CA TRP A 142 -6.54 -11.81 -2.74
C TRP A 142 -6.64 -12.46 -1.36
N MET A 143 -6.01 -11.90 -0.35
CA MET A 143 -6.02 -12.40 1.03
C MET A 143 -7.47 -12.53 1.55
N ARG A 144 -8.30 -11.51 1.39
CA ARG A 144 -9.70 -11.50 1.85
C ARG A 144 -10.60 -12.50 1.11
N ALA A 145 -10.19 -12.97 -0.06
CA ALA A 145 -10.88 -14.03 -0.79
C ALA A 145 -10.50 -15.44 -0.31
N GLN A 146 -9.48 -15.56 0.55
CA GLN A 146 -9.06 -16.86 1.09
C GLN A 146 -9.88 -17.23 2.32
N SER A 147 -9.99 -18.53 2.58
CA SER A 147 -10.49 -19.04 3.87
C SER A 147 -9.51 -18.72 4.99
N GLY A 148 -9.99 -18.51 6.21
CA GLY A 148 -9.15 -18.38 7.40
C GLY A 148 -8.31 -19.64 7.64
N THR A 149 -7.12 -19.48 8.21
CA THR A 149 -6.20 -20.58 8.54
C THR A 149 -5.20 -20.16 9.61
N THR A 150 -4.71 -21.14 10.38
CA THR A 150 -3.59 -20.97 11.32
C THR A 150 -2.24 -21.31 10.68
N SER A 151 -2.23 -21.93 9.49
CA SER A 151 -1.01 -22.30 8.77
C SER A 151 -0.54 -21.16 7.87
N LEU A 152 0.78 -20.98 7.75
CA LEU A 152 1.38 -20.03 6.83
C LEU A 152 1.09 -20.44 5.37
N ARG A 153 0.46 -19.56 4.62
CA ARG A 153 0.08 -19.76 3.21
C ARG A 153 1.02 -19.03 2.26
N ALA A 154 1.38 -17.81 2.61
CA ALA A 154 2.23 -16.95 1.79
C ALA A 154 2.99 -15.96 2.66
N ILE A 155 4.05 -15.37 2.11
CA ILE A 155 4.81 -14.28 2.73
C ILE A 155 4.87 -13.10 1.76
N LEU A 156 4.50 -11.92 2.26
CA LEU A 156 4.81 -10.65 1.64
C LEU A 156 6.04 -10.06 2.33
N TYR A 157 7.15 -9.97 1.63
CA TYR A 157 8.37 -9.33 2.11
C TYR A 157 8.54 -7.98 1.41
N MET A 158 8.74 -6.92 2.17
CA MET A 158 9.04 -5.59 1.66
C MET A 158 10.37 -5.12 2.23
N ASP A 159 11.36 -4.98 1.34
CA ASP A 159 12.66 -4.42 1.69
C ASP A 159 12.61 -2.90 1.59
N GLU A 160 13.07 -2.23 2.63
CA GLU A 160 13.09 -0.77 2.77
C GLU A 160 11.73 -0.10 2.56
N ILE A 161 10.90 -0.13 3.60
CA ILE A 161 9.54 0.47 3.56
C ILE A 161 9.53 2.00 3.72
N PHE A 162 10.70 2.64 3.74
CA PHE A 162 10.83 4.09 3.82
C PHE A 162 9.98 4.78 2.74
N GLY A 163 9.22 5.79 3.14
CA GLY A 163 8.32 6.54 2.26
C GLY A 163 6.94 5.88 2.03
N PHE A 164 6.80 4.56 2.22
CA PHE A 164 5.52 3.87 2.04
C PHE A 164 4.66 3.82 3.30
N PHE A 165 5.27 4.03 4.46
CA PHE A 165 4.59 3.95 5.76
C PHE A 165 4.98 5.07 6.73
N PRO A 166 4.89 6.35 6.33
CA PRO A 166 5.31 7.48 7.15
C PRO A 166 4.36 7.74 8.32
N PRO A 167 4.84 8.37 9.43
CA PRO A 167 4.04 8.58 10.63
C PRO A 167 2.89 9.59 10.43
N VAL A 168 3.10 10.64 9.64
CA VAL A 168 2.14 11.76 9.49
C VAL A 168 1.44 11.73 8.15
N ALA A 169 2.20 11.64 7.04
CA ALA A 169 1.61 11.59 5.71
C ALA A 169 0.78 10.31 5.52
N ASN A 170 -0.19 10.37 4.62
CA ASN A 170 -1.07 9.25 4.31
C ASN A 170 -0.99 8.89 2.82
N PRO A 171 0.16 8.38 2.34
CA PRO A 171 0.30 7.94 0.96
C PRO A 171 -0.66 6.78 0.66
N PRO A 172 -1.01 6.55 -0.61
CA PRO A 172 -1.96 5.49 -0.99
C PRO A 172 -1.52 4.06 -0.63
N SER A 173 -0.23 3.84 -0.36
CA SER A 173 0.31 2.57 0.14
C SER A 173 -0.04 2.30 1.61
N LYS A 174 -0.25 3.33 2.42
CA LYS A 174 -0.41 3.21 3.88
C LYS A 174 -1.70 2.49 4.31
N PRO A 175 -2.90 2.82 3.79
CA PRO A 175 -4.14 2.14 4.19
C PRO A 175 -4.15 0.63 3.92
N PRO A 176 -3.78 0.13 2.73
CA PRO A 176 -3.73 -1.31 2.50
C PRO A 176 -2.68 -2.00 3.37
N LEU A 177 -1.52 -1.38 3.63
CA LEU A 177 -0.49 -1.94 4.50
C LEU A 177 -0.97 -2.05 5.96
N LEU A 178 -1.64 -1.01 6.48
CA LEU A 178 -2.29 -1.06 7.80
C LEU A 178 -3.32 -2.20 7.90
N SER A 179 -4.12 -2.39 6.86
CA SER A 179 -5.12 -3.47 6.80
C SER A 179 -4.46 -4.85 6.79
N LEU A 180 -3.36 -5.00 6.03
CA LEU A 180 -2.57 -6.24 6.01
C LEU A 180 -1.98 -6.54 7.39
N LEU A 181 -1.33 -5.58 8.03
CA LEU A 181 -0.75 -5.77 9.38
C LEU A 181 -1.79 -6.20 10.42
N LYS A 182 -3.03 -5.74 10.29
CA LYS A 182 -4.12 -6.11 11.21
C LYS A 182 -4.77 -7.46 10.91
N GLN A 183 -4.84 -7.87 9.67
CA GLN A 183 -5.71 -8.96 9.22
C GLN A 183 -4.96 -10.18 8.68
N ALA A 184 -3.74 -10.00 8.17
CA ALA A 184 -3.03 -11.00 7.38
C ALA A 184 -2.84 -12.34 8.10
N ARG A 185 -2.57 -12.32 9.40
CA ARG A 185 -2.38 -13.52 10.23
C ARG A 185 -3.58 -14.47 10.15
N ALA A 186 -4.80 -13.95 10.21
CA ALA A 186 -6.03 -14.76 10.19
C ALA A 186 -6.22 -15.53 8.86
N PHE A 187 -5.57 -15.09 7.80
CA PHE A 187 -5.62 -15.70 6.46
C PHE A 187 -4.34 -16.44 6.08
N GLY A 188 -3.41 -16.61 7.02
CA GLY A 188 -2.15 -17.30 6.78
C GLY A 188 -1.15 -16.50 5.93
N LEU A 189 -1.29 -15.18 5.84
CA LEU A 189 -0.32 -14.33 5.16
C LEU A 189 0.65 -13.73 6.19
N GLY A 190 1.93 -14.08 6.08
CA GLY A 190 3.02 -13.42 6.81
C GLY A 190 3.38 -12.10 6.13
N VAL A 191 3.55 -11.04 6.93
CA VAL A 191 4.03 -9.74 6.43
C VAL A 191 5.36 -9.43 7.11
N VAL A 192 6.41 -9.31 6.31
CA VAL A 192 7.77 -8.98 6.77
C VAL A 192 8.17 -7.63 6.18
N LEU A 193 8.46 -6.68 7.05
CA LEU A 193 8.82 -5.32 6.67
C LEU A 193 10.22 -5.02 7.19
N THR A 194 11.07 -4.44 6.36
CA THR A 194 12.40 -4.00 6.78
C THR A 194 12.62 -2.51 6.53
N THR A 195 13.46 -1.89 7.32
CA THR A 195 13.91 -0.52 7.12
C THR A 195 15.26 -0.26 7.77
N GLN A 196 16.00 0.66 7.21
CA GLN A 196 17.20 1.25 7.81
C GLN A 196 16.88 2.57 8.53
N ASN A 197 15.68 3.13 8.33
CA ASN A 197 15.27 4.42 8.88
C ASN A 197 14.06 4.30 9.83
N PRO A 198 14.24 3.74 11.03
CA PRO A 198 13.15 3.46 11.94
C PRO A 198 12.40 4.73 12.39
N ALA A 199 13.08 5.90 12.50
CA ALA A 199 12.44 7.14 12.94
C ALA A 199 11.31 7.64 12.02
N ASP A 200 11.32 7.23 10.75
CA ASP A 200 10.39 7.73 9.74
C ASP A 200 9.22 6.77 9.48
N LEU A 201 8.93 5.86 10.42
CA LEU A 201 7.84 4.90 10.34
C LEU A 201 6.66 5.25 11.25
N ASP A 202 5.47 4.80 10.85
CA ASP A 202 4.27 4.86 11.70
C ASP A 202 4.25 3.73 12.72
N TYR A 203 4.83 3.96 13.89
CA TYR A 203 4.88 2.97 14.97
C TYR A 203 3.49 2.58 15.51
N LYS A 204 2.50 3.47 15.43
CA LYS A 204 1.12 3.12 15.82
C LYS A 204 0.55 2.02 14.91
N GLY A 205 0.90 2.07 13.62
CA GLY A 205 0.53 1.01 12.70
C GLY A 205 1.33 -0.26 12.91
N LEU A 206 2.63 -0.12 13.21
CA LEU A 206 3.54 -1.24 13.45
C LEU A 206 3.29 -1.97 14.78
N SER A 207 2.54 -1.38 15.72
CA SER A 207 2.13 -2.06 16.97
C SER A 207 1.36 -3.38 16.75
N ASN A 208 0.86 -3.61 15.52
CA ASN A 208 0.27 -4.89 15.13
C ASN A 208 1.30 -5.97 14.72
N ALA A 209 2.60 -5.62 14.61
CA ALA A 209 3.65 -6.58 14.37
C ALA A 209 3.99 -7.32 15.67
N GLY A 210 3.83 -8.65 15.66
CA GLY A 210 4.08 -9.49 16.84
C GLY A 210 5.56 -9.75 17.11
N THR A 211 6.41 -9.70 16.09
CA THR A 211 7.84 -10.02 16.22
C THR A 211 8.69 -8.91 15.61
N TRP A 212 9.71 -8.50 16.34
CA TRP A 212 10.63 -7.44 15.96
C TRP A 212 12.07 -7.96 15.99
N PHE A 213 12.78 -7.76 14.88
CA PHE A 213 14.22 -8.00 14.81
C PHE A 213 14.92 -6.64 14.76
N ILE A 214 15.66 -6.32 15.81
CA ILE A 214 16.26 -5.00 16.01
C ILE A 214 17.77 -5.15 15.93
N GLY A 215 18.38 -4.56 14.91
CA GLY A 215 19.81 -4.44 14.77
C GLY A 215 20.36 -3.24 15.54
N ARG A 216 21.66 -3.04 15.44
CA ARG A 216 22.35 -1.89 16.05
C ARG A 216 21.83 -0.57 15.49
N LEU A 217 21.39 0.33 16.36
CA LEU A 217 21.03 1.70 16.05
C LEU A 217 22.09 2.68 16.59
N GLN A 218 22.49 3.66 15.79
CA GLN A 218 23.50 4.64 16.18
C GLN A 218 22.89 5.97 16.63
N ALA A 219 21.82 6.41 15.96
CA ALA A 219 21.20 7.69 16.25
C ALA A 219 20.25 7.60 17.46
N GLU A 220 20.39 8.52 18.41
CA GLU A 220 19.53 8.56 19.60
C GLU A 220 18.05 8.75 19.25
N ARG A 221 17.76 9.53 18.20
CA ARG A 221 16.40 9.72 17.68
C ARG A 221 15.76 8.41 17.25
N ASP A 222 16.52 7.54 16.56
CA ASP A 222 16.03 6.25 16.08
C ASP A 222 15.75 5.30 17.23
N LYS A 223 16.65 5.28 18.24
CA LYS A 223 16.45 4.50 19.45
C LYS A 223 15.19 4.94 20.21
N ALA A 224 15.04 6.24 20.44
CA ALA A 224 13.90 6.80 21.17
C ALA A 224 12.56 6.43 20.48
N ARG A 225 12.49 6.59 19.14
CA ARG A 225 11.29 6.26 18.35
C ARG A 225 10.98 4.77 18.36
N LEU A 226 12.01 3.93 18.22
CA LEU A 226 11.83 2.47 18.30
C LEU A 226 11.29 2.04 19.66
N LEU A 227 11.87 2.58 20.75
CA LEU A 227 11.43 2.25 22.11
C LEU A 227 9.98 2.69 22.36
N GLU A 228 9.56 3.86 21.88
CA GLU A 228 8.14 4.28 21.90
C GLU A 228 7.23 3.28 21.15
N GLY A 229 7.68 2.78 20.01
CA GLY A 229 6.96 1.78 19.23
C GLY A 229 6.81 0.44 19.95
N LEU A 230 7.87 -0.03 20.57
CA LEU A 230 7.88 -1.29 21.35
C LEU A 230 7.01 -1.17 22.59
N GLU A 231 7.07 -0.05 23.33
CA GLU A 231 6.17 0.23 24.46
C GLU A 231 4.69 0.20 24.00
N GLY A 232 4.39 0.84 22.87
CA GLY A 232 3.04 0.82 22.29
C GLY A 232 2.56 -0.57 21.90
N ALA A 233 3.44 -1.41 21.37
CA ALA A 233 3.12 -2.79 21.02
C ALA A 233 2.93 -3.67 22.26
N ALA A 234 3.71 -3.44 23.31
CA ALA A 234 3.63 -4.18 24.59
C ALA A 234 2.49 -3.73 25.52
N ALA A 235 1.85 -2.59 25.25
CA ALA A 235 0.83 -1.98 26.12
C ALA A 235 -0.42 -2.86 26.35
N GLY A 236 -0.64 -3.89 25.53
CA GLY A 236 -1.73 -4.87 25.68
C GLY A 236 -1.32 -6.20 26.31
N GLY A 237 -0.03 -6.39 26.63
CA GLY A 237 0.51 -7.63 27.19
C GLY A 237 0.56 -7.63 28.71
N GLU A 238 0.69 -8.82 29.31
CA GLU A 238 0.83 -9.01 30.78
C GLU A 238 2.24 -8.62 31.26
N ILE A 239 3.24 -8.62 30.38
CA ILE A 239 4.63 -8.32 30.70
C ILE A 239 4.90 -6.83 30.57
N LYS A 240 5.41 -6.23 31.62
CA LYS A 240 5.80 -4.82 31.64
C LYS A 240 7.09 -4.63 30.83
N PHE A 241 7.02 -3.84 29.76
CA PHE A 241 8.17 -3.49 28.92
C PHE A 241 9.24 -2.76 29.75
N ASP A 242 10.45 -3.32 29.80
CA ASP A 242 11.61 -2.68 30.46
C ASP A 242 12.39 -1.85 29.43
N ARG A 243 12.01 -0.58 29.32
CA ARG A 243 12.62 0.39 28.40
C ARG A 243 14.14 0.53 28.63
N GLN A 244 14.57 0.63 29.87
CA GLN A 244 15.97 0.88 30.20
C GLN A 244 16.86 -0.32 29.80
N ARG A 245 16.40 -1.51 30.10
CA ARG A 245 17.08 -2.74 29.71
C ARG A 245 17.16 -2.88 28.19
N MET A 246 16.07 -2.60 27.47
CA MET A 246 16.04 -2.67 26.01
C MET A 246 16.98 -1.64 25.39
N GLU A 247 17.00 -0.41 25.90
CA GLU A 247 17.89 0.65 25.43
C GLU A 247 19.37 0.27 25.59
N GLN A 248 19.76 -0.27 26.74
CA GLN A 248 21.11 -0.77 27.00
C GLN A 248 21.47 -1.93 26.05
N THR A 249 20.52 -2.84 25.83
CA THR A 249 20.70 -3.97 24.92
C THR A 249 20.97 -3.49 23.49
N ILE A 250 20.14 -2.60 22.97
CA ILE A 250 20.29 -2.06 21.60
C ILE A 250 21.60 -1.29 21.45
N ALA A 251 21.99 -0.52 22.45
CA ALA A 251 23.25 0.24 22.43
C ALA A 251 24.49 -0.67 22.41
N GLY A 252 24.42 -1.83 23.03
CA GLY A 252 25.50 -2.82 23.13
C GLY A 252 25.59 -3.79 21.94
N LEU A 253 24.66 -3.75 20.98
CA LEU A 253 24.66 -4.69 19.86
C LEU A 253 25.89 -4.51 18.96
N GLU A 254 26.52 -5.61 18.62
CA GLU A 254 27.56 -5.67 17.59
C GLU A 254 26.98 -5.64 16.18
N ARG A 255 27.85 -5.50 15.18
CA ARG A 255 27.42 -5.59 13.78
C ARG A 255 26.89 -6.99 13.48
N ARG A 256 25.73 -7.08 12.78
CA ARG A 256 25.05 -8.33 12.40
C ARG A 256 24.50 -9.14 13.60
N VAL A 257 24.50 -8.55 14.78
CA VAL A 257 23.77 -9.10 15.93
C VAL A 257 22.43 -8.39 16.06
N PHE A 258 21.39 -9.16 16.30
CA PHE A 258 20.01 -8.66 16.40
C PHE A 258 19.40 -9.13 17.73
N VAL A 259 18.63 -8.27 18.33
CA VAL A 259 17.71 -8.66 19.38
C VAL A 259 16.37 -9.02 18.73
N MET A 260 15.81 -10.15 19.13
CA MET A 260 14.44 -10.51 18.78
C MET A 260 13.53 -10.15 19.95
N ASN A 261 12.50 -9.37 19.69
CA ASN A 261 11.44 -9.10 20.64
C ASN A 261 10.13 -9.67 20.09
N ASN A 262 9.56 -10.65 20.76
CA ASN A 262 8.27 -11.23 20.41
C ASN A 262 7.25 -10.79 21.46
N VAL A 263 6.20 -10.10 21.02
CA VAL A 263 5.17 -9.52 21.90
C VAL A 263 4.21 -10.60 22.44
N HIS A 264 4.29 -11.82 21.91
CA HIS A 264 3.39 -12.94 22.21
C HIS A 264 4.05 -14.09 22.98
N ASP A 265 5.36 -14.05 23.20
CA ASP A 265 6.06 -15.05 24.01
C ASP A 265 6.25 -14.54 25.44
N ASP A 266 5.90 -15.38 26.41
CA ASP A 266 6.13 -15.20 27.83
C ASP A 266 7.64 -15.28 28.19
#